data_70196b4173ec1353dcf07646e83e799a
#
_entry.id   70196b4173ec1353dcf07646e83e799a
#
_cell.length_a   1.000
_cell.length_b   1.000
_cell.length_c   1.000
_cell.angle_alpha   90.00
_cell.angle_beta   90.00
_cell.angle_gamma   90.00
#
_symmetry.space_group_name_H-M   'P 1'
#
loop_
_entity.id
_entity.type
_entity.pdbx_description
1 polymer ?
#
loop_
_entity_poly.entity_id
_entity_poly.type
_entity_poly.pdbx_seq_one_letter_code
_entity_poly.pdbx_strand_id
1 'polypeptide(L)'
;MLDPHTAAALVLALAAVTVGSLCVFWLWRRKPRGVRSENALVAALGAPIVAARPLAPQALASQLAAHWFGRGRPVLAVVSAEKGDGRTQVAAELAREFARSGEPTLLIDADLRSPALHRAFGLRNRAGLADFLEGRPTRLAHCAENLTVLVAGRSGTDPLELLSRKRMQDLLAEASKRYRVVLVDTPAAARGPDLQLSAAFAGGALVVTRFSTGVPALEGLRELLAFCRARVVGTVLSPV
;
A
#
# COMPACT_ATOMS: atom_id res chain seq x y z
N MET A 1 -39.25 22.25 -44.66
CA MET A 1 -37.94 22.05 -45.29
C MET A 1 -36.90 22.66 -44.42
N LEU A 2 -35.94 21.90 -43.92
CA LEU A 2 -34.82 22.47 -43.17
C LEU A 2 -33.89 23.22 -44.11
N ASP A 3 -33.50 24.43 -43.74
CA ASP A 3 -32.55 25.26 -44.43
C ASP A 3 -31.22 24.49 -44.62
N PRO A 4 -30.58 24.49 -45.81
CA PRO A 4 -29.36 23.75 -46.10
C PRO A 4 -28.21 24.07 -45.08
N HIS A 5 -28.18 25.28 -44.53
CA HIS A 5 -27.21 25.66 -43.50
C HIS A 5 -27.47 24.98 -42.14
N THR A 6 -28.74 24.80 -41.76
CA THR A 6 -29.10 24.08 -40.53
C THR A 6 -28.89 22.57 -40.66
N ALA A 7 -29.12 21.99 -41.82
CA ALA A 7 -28.84 20.58 -42.12
C ALA A 7 -27.32 20.29 -42.04
N ALA A 8 -26.49 21.17 -42.62
CA ALA A 8 -25.04 21.02 -42.56
C ALA A 8 -24.49 21.16 -41.12
N ALA A 9 -25.02 22.08 -40.31
CA ALA A 9 -24.63 22.24 -38.93
C ALA A 9 -25.00 21.01 -38.06
N LEU A 10 -26.17 20.41 -38.31
CA LEU A 10 -26.60 19.18 -37.63
C LEU A 10 -25.70 17.98 -37.97
N VAL A 11 -25.28 17.80 -39.24
CA VAL A 11 -24.38 16.75 -39.65
C VAL A 11 -22.99 16.92 -39.02
N LEU A 12 -22.46 18.13 -38.94
CA LEU A 12 -21.18 18.43 -38.31
C LEU A 12 -21.24 18.21 -36.80
N ALA A 13 -22.33 18.55 -36.13
CA ALA A 13 -22.51 18.29 -34.70
C ALA A 13 -22.60 16.78 -34.39
N LEU A 14 -23.32 16.01 -35.21
CA LEU A 14 -23.37 14.54 -35.09
C LEU A 14 -22.00 13.88 -35.35
N ALA A 15 -21.25 14.35 -36.34
CA ALA A 15 -19.91 13.86 -36.61
C ALA A 15 -18.95 14.18 -35.45
N ALA A 16 -19.01 15.35 -34.85
CA ALA A 16 -18.21 15.72 -33.69
C ALA A 16 -18.52 14.84 -32.45
N VAL A 17 -19.79 14.53 -32.20
CA VAL A 17 -20.22 13.66 -31.08
C VAL A 17 -19.76 12.22 -31.33
N THR A 18 -19.85 11.71 -32.56
CA THR A 18 -19.38 10.34 -32.86
C THR A 18 -17.86 10.22 -32.77
N VAL A 19 -17.09 11.18 -33.27
CA VAL A 19 -15.63 11.21 -33.15
C VAL A 19 -15.23 11.37 -31.69
N GLY A 20 -15.88 12.22 -30.92
CA GLY A 20 -15.66 12.39 -29.47
C GLY A 20 -15.92 11.09 -28.71
N SER A 21 -17.04 10.41 -29.00
CA SER A 21 -17.39 9.13 -28.39
C SER A 21 -16.40 8.02 -28.74
N LEU A 22 -15.92 7.96 -30.00
CA LEU A 22 -14.88 7.02 -30.44
C LEU A 22 -13.52 7.32 -29.78
N CYS A 23 -13.14 8.58 -29.61
CA CYS A 23 -11.94 8.97 -28.89
C CYS A 23 -12.01 8.56 -27.41
N VAL A 24 -13.13 8.85 -26.74
CA VAL A 24 -13.36 8.46 -25.34
C VAL A 24 -13.36 6.93 -25.20
N PHE A 25 -14.03 6.21 -26.12
CA PHE A 25 -14.04 4.75 -26.14
C PHE A 25 -12.64 4.18 -26.41
N TRP A 26 -11.84 4.80 -27.28
CA TRP A 26 -10.48 4.38 -27.60
C TRP A 26 -9.51 4.68 -26.44
N LEU A 27 -9.64 5.84 -25.77
CA LEU A 27 -8.93 6.16 -24.54
C LEU A 27 -9.33 5.23 -23.38
N TRP A 28 -10.61 4.87 -23.29
CA TRP A 28 -11.11 3.95 -22.26
C TRP A 28 -10.63 2.51 -22.50
N ARG A 29 -10.51 2.09 -23.77
CA ARG A 29 -9.90 0.80 -24.14
C ARG A 29 -8.38 0.73 -23.92
N ARG A 30 -7.70 1.85 -23.81
CA ARG A 30 -6.29 1.92 -23.42
C ARG A 30 -6.10 1.80 -21.92
N LYS A 31 -6.81 0.88 -21.25
CA LYS A 31 -6.36 0.45 -19.93
C LYS A 31 -4.93 -0.04 -20.08
N PRO A 32 -3.97 0.46 -19.29
CA PRO A 32 -2.61 -0.02 -19.36
C PRO A 32 -2.67 -1.54 -19.22
N ARG A 33 -2.06 -2.24 -20.17
CA ARG A 33 -2.03 -3.69 -20.15
C ARG A 33 -1.29 -4.09 -18.88
N GLY A 34 -1.93 -4.86 -18.00
CA GLY A 34 -1.32 -5.40 -16.81
C GLY A 34 -0.06 -6.18 -17.11
N VAL A 35 0.73 -6.43 -16.10
CA VAL A 35 1.95 -7.24 -16.22
C VAL A 35 1.58 -8.64 -16.69
N ARG A 36 2.17 -9.10 -17.79
CA ARG A 36 1.83 -10.38 -18.43
C ARG A 36 2.69 -11.55 -17.96
N SER A 37 3.75 -11.28 -17.22
CA SER A 37 4.68 -12.31 -16.73
C SER A 37 5.40 -11.85 -15.46
N GLU A 38 5.85 -12.83 -14.68
CA GLU A 38 6.68 -12.58 -13.47
C GLU A 38 7.97 -11.84 -13.83
N ASN A 39 8.60 -12.18 -14.97
CA ASN A 39 9.81 -11.50 -15.43
C ASN A 39 9.58 -10.00 -15.70
N ALA A 40 8.44 -9.62 -16.27
CA ALA A 40 8.09 -8.22 -16.48
C ALA A 40 7.87 -7.50 -15.15
N LEU A 41 7.36 -8.19 -14.13
CA LEU A 41 7.17 -7.67 -12.77
C LEU A 41 8.51 -7.41 -12.08
N VAL A 42 9.42 -8.39 -12.15
CA VAL A 42 10.79 -8.27 -11.62
C VAL A 42 11.53 -7.12 -12.32
N ALA A 43 11.40 -7.00 -13.64
CA ALA A 43 12.01 -5.90 -14.39
C ALA A 43 11.46 -4.52 -13.99
N ALA A 44 10.14 -4.40 -13.82
CA ALA A 44 9.49 -3.15 -13.44
C ALA A 44 9.87 -2.69 -12.03
N LEU A 45 9.95 -3.60 -11.07
CA LEU A 45 10.22 -3.29 -9.66
C LEU A 45 11.70 -3.38 -9.28
N GLY A 46 12.53 -4.04 -10.07
CA GLY A 46 13.93 -4.28 -9.76
C GLY A 46 14.15 -5.16 -8.53
N ALA A 47 13.14 -5.97 -8.15
CA ALA A 47 13.17 -6.82 -6.97
C ALA A 47 12.56 -8.18 -7.26
N PRO A 48 13.05 -9.27 -6.61
CA PRO A 48 12.53 -10.61 -6.83
C PRO A 48 11.10 -10.76 -6.32
N ILE A 49 10.34 -11.68 -6.91
CA ILE A 49 9.08 -12.17 -6.34
C ILE A 49 9.45 -13.12 -5.20
N VAL A 50 9.04 -12.78 -3.99
CA VAL A 50 9.33 -13.57 -2.79
C VAL A 50 8.14 -14.47 -2.41
N ALA A 51 6.94 -14.16 -2.89
CA ALA A 51 5.76 -14.99 -2.72
C ALA A 51 4.70 -14.70 -3.78
N ALA A 52 3.98 -15.74 -4.20
CA ALA A 52 2.75 -15.65 -4.98
C ALA A 52 1.59 -16.25 -4.18
N ARG A 53 0.34 -15.89 -4.52
CA ARG A 53 -0.81 -16.52 -3.85
C ARG A 53 -1.21 -17.84 -4.53
N PRO A 54 -1.74 -18.81 -3.76
CA PRO A 54 -2.04 -18.70 -2.32
C PRO A 54 -0.78 -18.41 -1.52
N LEU A 55 -0.87 -17.39 -0.65
CA LEU A 55 0.27 -16.96 0.15
C LEU A 55 0.72 -18.11 1.06
N ALA A 56 2.02 -18.40 1.08
CA ALA A 56 2.65 -19.24 2.09
C ALA A 56 3.27 -18.30 3.16
N PRO A 57 2.51 -17.84 4.17
CA PRO A 57 2.95 -16.80 5.10
C PRO A 57 4.22 -17.20 5.85
N GLN A 58 4.36 -18.50 6.18
CA GLN A 58 5.53 -19.04 6.87
C GLN A 58 6.81 -18.89 6.05
N ALA A 59 6.77 -19.26 4.76
CA ALA A 59 7.94 -19.14 3.88
C ALA A 59 8.33 -17.67 3.70
N LEU A 60 7.35 -16.79 3.49
CA LEU A 60 7.58 -15.36 3.35
C LEU A 60 8.13 -14.74 4.66
N ALA A 61 7.55 -15.09 5.81
CA ALA A 61 8.03 -14.62 7.11
C ALA A 61 9.48 -15.09 7.36
N SER A 62 9.82 -16.35 7.06
CA SER A 62 11.18 -16.89 7.20
C SER A 62 12.18 -16.14 6.32
N GLN A 63 11.82 -15.84 5.06
CA GLN A 63 12.68 -15.06 4.17
C GLN A 63 12.90 -13.64 4.68
N LEU A 64 11.83 -12.97 5.12
CA LEU A 64 11.91 -11.62 5.68
C LEU A 64 12.69 -11.61 7.01
N ALA A 65 12.52 -12.64 7.86
CA ALA A 65 13.30 -12.79 9.08
C ALA A 65 14.80 -12.85 8.77
N ALA A 66 15.21 -13.68 7.81
CA ALA A 66 16.62 -13.86 7.44
C ALA A 66 17.22 -12.62 6.74
N HIS A 67 16.48 -12.04 5.80
CA HIS A 67 17.05 -11.04 4.88
C HIS A 67 16.79 -9.59 5.28
N TRP A 68 15.82 -9.33 6.17
CA TRP A 68 15.48 -7.98 6.62
C TRP A 68 15.57 -7.84 8.14
N PHE A 69 14.68 -8.46 8.88
CA PHE A 69 14.59 -8.30 10.34
C PHE A 69 15.81 -8.80 11.08
N GLY A 70 16.41 -9.92 10.64
CA GLY A 70 17.65 -10.47 11.20
C GLY A 70 18.88 -9.58 11.06
N ARG A 71 18.80 -8.53 10.21
CA ARG A 71 19.88 -7.56 10.01
C ARG A 71 19.73 -6.30 10.87
N GLY A 72 18.92 -6.36 11.93
CA GLY A 72 18.70 -5.22 12.82
C GLY A 72 17.81 -4.11 12.22
N ARG A 73 16.95 -4.45 11.27
CA ARG A 73 15.99 -3.55 10.63
C ARG A 73 14.56 -3.95 11.02
N PRO A 74 14.05 -3.49 12.15
CA PRO A 74 12.77 -3.98 12.70
C PRO A 74 11.54 -3.45 11.96
N VAL A 75 11.65 -2.38 11.16
CA VAL A 75 10.49 -1.74 10.50
C VAL A 75 10.46 -2.11 9.02
N LEU A 76 9.28 -2.46 8.51
CA LEU A 76 9.01 -2.76 7.10
C LEU A 76 7.66 -2.17 6.69
N ALA A 77 7.63 -1.34 5.65
CA ALA A 77 6.40 -0.84 5.05
C ALA A 77 5.83 -1.89 4.07
N VAL A 78 4.53 -2.13 4.12
CA VAL A 78 3.80 -2.92 3.12
C VAL A 78 3.11 -1.94 2.17
N VAL A 79 3.48 -1.97 0.91
CA VAL A 79 3.15 -0.94 -0.08
C VAL A 79 2.52 -1.54 -1.34
N SER A 80 1.78 -0.75 -2.13
CA SER A 80 1.35 -1.13 -3.48
C SER A 80 1.16 0.09 -4.37
N ALA A 81 1.12 -0.14 -5.69
CA ALA A 81 0.82 0.89 -6.66
C ALA A 81 -0.67 1.27 -6.60
N GLU A 82 -1.56 0.29 -6.59
CA GLU A 82 -3.00 0.50 -6.73
C GLU A 82 -3.80 0.06 -5.50
N LYS A 83 -5.01 0.63 -5.38
CA LYS A 83 -5.99 0.18 -4.38
C LYS A 83 -6.48 -1.22 -4.75
N GLY A 84 -6.63 -2.07 -3.74
CA GLY A 84 -7.16 -3.43 -3.93
C GLY A 84 -6.09 -4.49 -4.19
N ASP A 85 -4.80 -4.13 -4.23
CA ASP A 85 -3.70 -5.07 -4.42
C ASP A 85 -3.52 -6.07 -3.26
N GLY A 86 -4.25 -5.90 -2.14
CA GLY A 86 -4.24 -6.85 -1.03
C GLY A 86 -3.22 -6.55 0.07
N ARG A 87 -2.64 -5.34 0.13
CA ARG A 87 -1.64 -4.92 1.14
C ARG A 87 -2.04 -5.26 2.56
N THR A 88 -3.20 -4.74 3.00
CA THR A 88 -3.71 -4.92 4.37
C THR A 88 -3.86 -6.39 4.73
N GLN A 89 -4.31 -7.22 3.78
CA GLN A 89 -4.42 -8.66 4.00
C GLN A 89 -3.05 -9.30 4.15
N VAL A 90 -2.09 -8.98 3.28
CA VAL A 90 -0.71 -9.48 3.37
C VAL A 90 -0.07 -9.02 4.68
N ALA A 91 -0.21 -7.75 5.06
CA ALA A 91 0.31 -7.23 6.32
C ALA A 91 -0.26 -7.95 7.53
N ALA A 92 -1.58 -8.20 7.55
CA ALA A 92 -2.24 -8.92 8.64
C ALA A 92 -1.84 -10.39 8.72
N GLU A 93 -1.72 -11.08 7.58
CA GLU A 93 -1.28 -12.48 7.51
C GLU A 93 0.17 -12.63 8.00
N LEU A 94 1.08 -11.74 7.55
CA LEU A 94 2.47 -11.71 8.00
C LEU A 94 2.59 -11.42 9.49
N ALA A 95 1.86 -10.44 10.01
CA ALA A 95 1.89 -10.10 11.42
C ALA A 95 1.47 -11.28 12.31
N ARG A 96 0.41 -12.01 11.89
CA ARG A 96 -0.02 -13.23 12.58
C ARG A 96 1.04 -14.33 12.53
N GLU A 97 1.72 -14.45 11.41
CA GLU A 97 2.74 -15.49 11.23
C GLU A 97 3.97 -15.22 12.07
N PHE A 98 4.50 -14.00 12.07
CA PHE A 98 5.60 -13.62 12.95
C PHE A 98 5.25 -13.82 14.42
N ALA A 99 4.06 -13.42 14.84
CA ALA A 99 3.61 -13.63 16.21
C ALA A 99 3.50 -15.12 16.59
N ARG A 100 3.01 -15.97 15.67
CA ARG A 100 2.96 -17.43 15.87
C ARG A 100 4.36 -18.06 15.97
N SER A 101 5.34 -17.48 15.29
CA SER A 101 6.75 -17.88 15.39
C SER A 101 7.45 -17.38 16.67
N GLY A 102 6.70 -16.73 17.58
CA GLY A 102 7.22 -16.19 18.84
C GLY A 102 7.86 -14.80 18.74
N GLU A 103 7.79 -14.15 17.58
CA GLU A 103 8.41 -12.84 17.40
C GLU A 103 7.46 -11.70 17.88
N PRO A 104 7.90 -10.89 18.87
CA PRO A 104 7.14 -9.70 19.28
C PRO A 104 6.87 -8.78 18.10
N THR A 105 5.62 -8.68 17.68
CA THR A 105 5.20 -8.04 16.44
C THR A 105 4.24 -6.89 16.71
N LEU A 106 4.51 -5.73 16.11
CA LEU A 106 3.60 -4.59 16.01
C LEU A 106 3.16 -4.39 14.58
N LEU A 107 1.84 -4.32 14.36
CA LEU A 107 1.24 -3.96 13.09
C LEU A 107 0.54 -2.61 13.20
N ILE A 108 0.92 -1.66 12.35
CA ILE A 108 0.43 -0.28 12.35
C ILE A 108 -0.40 -0.02 11.09
N ASP A 109 -1.64 0.47 11.24
CA ASP A 109 -2.47 0.96 10.14
C ASP A 109 -2.13 2.44 9.86
N ALA A 110 -1.31 2.68 8.85
CA ALA A 110 -0.96 4.02 8.38
C ALA A 110 -1.79 4.45 7.14
N ASP A 111 -2.74 3.64 6.68
CA ASP A 111 -3.73 4.08 5.68
C ASP A 111 -4.85 4.90 6.37
N LEU A 112 -4.51 6.13 6.78
CA LEU A 112 -5.46 7.02 7.44
C LEU A 112 -6.60 7.47 6.53
N ARG A 113 -6.43 7.35 5.19
CA ARG A 113 -7.47 7.71 4.21
C ARG A 113 -8.53 6.64 4.02
N SER A 114 -8.16 5.37 4.16
CA SER A 114 -9.10 4.23 3.99
C SER A 114 -8.74 3.06 4.91
N PRO A 115 -8.80 3.27 6.23
CA PRO A 115 -8.39 2.28 7.23
C PRO A 115 -9.10 0.94 7.05
N ALA A 116 -8.34 -0.15 7.17
CA ALA A 116 -8.89 -1.49 6.97
C ALA A 116 -8.44 -2.53 8.01
N LEU A 117 -7.31 -2.33 8.69
CA LEU A 117 -6.79 -3.29 9.67
C LEU A 117 -7.76 -3.55 10.83
N HIS A 118 -8.47 -2.54 11.29
CA HIS A 118 -9.46 -2.72 12.36
C HIS A 118 -10.50 -3.79 12.01
N ARG A 119 -10.93 -3.90 10.74
CA ARG A 119 -11.85 -4.95 10.28
C ARG A 119 -11.20 -6.32 10.24
N ALA A 120 -9.94 -6.40 9.80
CA ALA A 120 -9.19 -7.65 9.72
C ALA A 120 -8.96 -8.31 11.09
N PHE A 121 -9.01 -7.51 12.16
CA PHE A 121 -8.83 -7.97 13.55
C PHE A 121 -10.08 -7.83 14.43
N GLY A 122 -11.24 -7.48 13.88
CA GLY A 122 -12.47 -7.31 14.64
C GLY A 122 -12.41 -6.16 15.67
N LEU A 123 -11.57 -5.15 15.43
CA LEU A 123 -11.34 -4.03 16.34
C LEU A 123 -12.22 -2.83 15.98
N ARG A 124 -12.41 -1.94 16.96
CA ARG A 124 -12.99 -0.61 16.69
C ARG A 124 -11.90 0.34 16.22
N ASN A 125 -12.17 1.13 15.17
CA ASN A 125 -11.23 2.13 14.66
C ASN A 125 -11.31 3.42 15.49
N ARG A 126 -10.79 3.39 16.73
CA ARG A 126 -10.77 4.52 17.69
C ARG A 126 -9.47 4.50 18.48
N ALA A 127 -9.04 5.68 18.94
CA ALA A 127 -7.82 5.86 19.74
C ALA A 127 -6.60 5.20 19.08
N GLY A 128 -6.41 5.43 17.78
CA GLY A 128 -5.38 4.82 16.96
C GLY A 128 -4.21 5.74 16.64
N LEU A 129 -3.55 5.48 15.52
CA LEU A 129 -2.37 6.22 15.05
C LEU A 129 -2.66 7.72 14.89
N ALA A 130 -3.77 8.10 14.27
CA ALA A 130 -4.14 9.50 14.09
C ALA A 130 -4.28 10.22 15.43
N ASP A 131 -4.91 9.57 16.43
CA ASP A 131 -5.05 10.11 17.78
C ASP A 131 -3.66 10.30 18.43
N PHE A 132 -2.77 9.31 18.30
CA PHE A 132 -1.40 9.41 18.79
C PHE A 132 -0.64 10.59 18.15
N LEU A 133 -0.73 10.74 16.83
CA LEU A 133 -0.04 11.80 16.11
C LEU A 133 -0.54 13.20 16.48
N GLU A 134 -1.80 13.32 16.90
CA GLU A 134 -2.38 14.55 17.44
C GLU A 134 -2.12 14.76 18.94
N GLY A 135 -1.48 13.82 19.62
CA GLY A 135 -1.19 13.90 21.04
C GLY A 135 -2.36 13.52 21.93
N ARG A 136 -3.38 12.88 21.38
CA ARG A 136 -4.51 12.35 22.12
C ARG A 136 -4.22 10.94 22.69
N PRO A 137 -4.97 10.50 23.71
CA PRO A 137 -4.84 9.16 24.25
C PRO A 137 -5.03 8.09 23.15
N THR A 138 -4.13 7.12 23.13
CA THR A 138 -4.05 6.04 22.13
C THR A 138 -4.06 4.70 22.82
N ARG A 139 -4.62 3.70 22.16
CA ARG A 139 -4.68 2.33 22.65
C ARG A 139 -4.04 1.36 21.66
N LEU A 140 -3.09 0.58 22.15
CA LEU A 140 -2.57 -0.59 21.46
C LEU A 140 -3.48 -1.80 21.76
N ALA A 141 -3.90 -2.52 20.72
CA ALA A 141 -4.73 -3.71 20.87
C ALA A 141 -3.84 -4.96 20.85
N HIS A 142 -3.81 -5.70 21.97
CA HIS A 142 -3.16 -7.01 22.02
C HIS A 142 -4.11 -8.05 21.39
N CYS A 143 -3.77 -8.53 20.21
CA CYS A 143 -4.60 -9.45 19.42
C CYS A 143 -4.19 -10.92 19.59
N ALA A 144 -2.96 -11.19 20.00
CA ALA A 144 -2.43 -12.50 20.38
C ALA A 144 -1.20 -12.31 21.28
N GLU A 145 -0.62 -13.39 21.79
CA GLU A 145 0.51 -13.37 22.74
C GLU A 145 1.65 -12.46 22.27
N ASN A 146 2.05 -12.57 21.02
CA ASN A 146 3.14 -11.75 20.44
C ASN A 146 2.64 -10.74 19.39
N LEU A 147 1.33 -10.46 19.33
CA LEU A 147 0.75 -9.58 18.31
C LEU A 147 0.04 -8.37 18.93
N THR A 148 0.58 -7.22 18.64
CA THR A 148 -0.03 -5.92 18.96
C THR A 148 -0.41 -5.21 17.67
N VAL A 149 -1.60 -4.60 17.65
CA VAL A 149 -2.11 -3.83 16.51
C VAL A 149 -2.41 -2.40 16.93
N LEU A 150 -1.92 -1.44 16.17
CA LEU A 150 -2.28 -0.03 16.26
C LEU A 150 -3.17 0.31 15.06
N VAL A 151 -4.46 0.46 15.29
CA VAL A 151 -5.42 0.86 14.25
C VAL A 151 -5.19 2.32 13.83
N ALA A 152 -5.71 2.71 12.68
CA ALA A 152 -5.55 4.07 12.16
C ALA A 152 -6.14 5.16 13.07
N GLY A 153 -7.25 4.89 13.74
CA GLY A 153 -7.99 5.91 14.48
C GLY A 153 -8.81 6.82 13.57
N ARG A 154 -9.17 7.99 14.06
CA ARG A 154 -9.95 9.01 13.32
C ARG A 154 -9.41 10.40 13.60
N SER A 155 -9.30 11.20 12.53
CA SER A 155 -8.92 12.61 12.60
C SER A 155 -9.64 13.40 11.50
N GLY A 156 -9.82 14.70 11.71
CA GLY A 156 -10.19 15.67 10.69
C GLY A 156 -8.98 16.31 10.00
N THR A 157 -7.77 16.07 10.52
CA THR A 157 -6.51 16.61 9.97
C THR A 157 -6.09 15.80 8.74
N ASP A 158 -5.46 16.45 7.76
CA ASP A 158 -4.94 15.78 6.56
C ASP A 158 -3.93 14.68 6.95
N PRO A 159 -4.06 13.47 6.38
CA PRO A 159 -3.16 12.36 6.68
C PRO A 159 -1.68 12.65 6.43
N LEU A 160 -1.36 13.41 5.37
CA LEU A 160 0.02 13.77 5.06
C LEU A 160 0.62 14.65 6.16
N GLU A 161 -0.14 15.63 6.64
CA GLU A 161 0.27 16.48 7.77
C GLU A 161 0.54 15.65 9.01
N LEU A 162 -0.38 14.74 9.35
CA LEU A 162 -0.23 13.87 10.52
C LEU A 162 1.01 12.99 10.44
N LEU A 163 1.18 12.29 9.31
CA LEU A 163 2.30 11.36 9.11
C LEU A 163 3.66 12.08 9.02
N SER A 164 3.68 13.37 8.63
CA SER A 164 4.91 14.18 8.59
C SER A 164 5.39 14.64 9.97
N ARG A 165 4.57 14.54 11.01
CA ARG A 165 4.92 14.97 12.36
C ARG A 165 6.06 14.11 12.94
N LYS A 166 6.94 14.74 13.70
CA LYS A 166 8.04 14.07 14.40
C LYS A 166 7.58 12.87 15.23
N ARG A 167 6.35 12.92 15.77
CA ARG A 167 5.74 11.83 16.52
C ARG A 167 5.66 10.50 15.77
N MET A 168 5.55 10.50 14.45
CA MET A 168 5.59 9.26 13.65
C MET A 168 6.98 8.62 13.68
N GLN A 169 8.03 9.42 13.57
CA GLN A 169 9.40 8.93 13.69
C GLN A 169 9.68 8.42 15.10
N ASP A 170 9.26 9.18 16.12
CA ASP A 170 9.44 8.81 17.52
C ASP A 170 8.69 7.50 17.85
N LEU A 171 7.48 7.31 17.30
CA LEU A 171 6.72 6.06 17.41
C LEU A 171 7.48 4.87 16.85
N LEU A 172 7.99 4.99 15.62
CA LEU A 172 8.72 3.89 14.97
C LEU A 172 10.05 3.60 15.67
N ALA A 173 10.74 4.64 16.14
CA ALA A 173 11.97 4.49 16.91
C ALA A 173 11.73 3.77 18.24
N GLU A 174 10.67 4.12 18.96
CA GLU A 174 10.30 3.46 20.21
C GLU A 174 9.77 2.04 19.98
N ALA A 175 8.97 1.84 18.94
CA ALA A 175 8.51 0.51 18.53
C ALA A 175 9.68 -0.42 18.20
N SER A 176 10.71 0.10 17.53
CA SER A 176 11.92 -0.65 17.18
C SER A 176 12.72 -1.18 18.36
N LYS A 177 12.55 -0.60 19.55
CA LYS A 177 13.20 -1.07 20.78
C LYS A 177 12.44 -2.20 21.46
N ARG A 178 11.11 -2.24 21.25
CA ARG A 178 10.19 -3.15 21.98
C ARG A 178 9.75 -4.35 21.16
N TYR A 179 9.68 -4.18 19.83
CA TYR A 179 9.20 -5.20 18.90
C TYR A 179 10.31 -5.65 17.98
N ARG A 180 10.40 -6.95 17.77
CA ARG A 180 11.32 -7.55 16.80
C ARG A 180 10.90 -7.27 15.37
N VAL A 181 9.57 -7.21 15.15
CA VAL A 181 8.94 -6.97 13.85
C VAL A 181 7.94 -5.82 13.97
N VAL A 182 8.12 -4.80 13.16
CA VAL A 182 7.17 -3.69 13.01
C VAL A 182 6.74 -3.62 11.55
N LEU A 183 5.47 -3.93 11.27
CA LEU A 183 4.87 -3.82 9.95
C LEU A 183 4.01 -2.57 9.87
N VAL A 184 4.17 -1.79 8.81
CA VAL A 184 3.39 -0.58 8.55
C VAL A 184 2.54 -0.78 7.30
N ASP A 185 1.23 -0.94 7.46
CA ASP A 185 0.28 -0.97 6.34
C ASP A 185 0.04 0.45 5.84
N THR A 186 0.37 0.72 4.57
CA THR A 186 0.35 2.08 4.00
C THR A 186 -0.83 2.29 3.05
N PRO A 187 -1.20 3.52 2.68
CA PRO A 187 -2.10 3.73 1.54
C PRO A 187 -1.45 3.30 0.21
N ALA A 188 -2.24 3.12 -0.86
CA ALA A 188 -1.72 2.89 -2.20
C ALA A 188 -1.03 4.15 -2.74
N ALA A 189 0.02 4.00 -3.56
CA ALA A 189 0.73 5.13 -4.18
C ALA A 189 -0.21 6.03 -5.01
N ALA A 190 -1.17 5.44 -5.70
CA ALA A 190 -2.19 6.17 -6.46
C ALA A 190 -3.10 7.07 -5.61
N ARG A 191 -3.04 6.99 -4.26
CA ARG A 191 -3.90 7.79 -3.37
C ARG A 191 -3.27 9.07 -2.86
N GLY A 192 -1.99 9.25 -3.05
CA GLY A 192 -1.28 10.44 -2.61
C GLY A 192 0.09 10.15 -2.01
N PRO A 193 0.77 11.18 -1.52
CA PRO A 193 2.15 11.10 -1.06
C PRO A 193 2.32 10.47 0.33
N ASP A 194 1.25 10.10 1.02
CA ASP A 194 1.30 9.58 2.40
C ASP A 194 2.17 8.32 2.54
N LEU A 195 2.18 7.46 1.50
CA LEU A 195 3.02 6.28 1.43
C LEU A 195 4.50 6.63 1.53
N GLN A 196 4.91 7.75 0.91
CA GLN A 196 6.32 8.18 0.85
C GLN A 196 6.91 8.34 2.25
N LEU A 197 6.18 8.98 3.15
CA LEU A 197 6.63 9.22 4.53
C LEU A 197 6.79 7.90 5.28
N SER A 198 5.80 7.02 5.20
CA SER A 198 5.84 5.71 5.86
C SER A 198 6.97 4.84 5.33
N ALA A 199 7.19 4.82 4.01
CA ALA A 199 8.27 4.07 3.38
C ALA A 199 9.66 4.65 3.73
N ALA A 200 9.82 5.98 3.73
CA ALA A 200 11.05 6.64 4.10
C ALA A 200 11.47 6.32 5.55
N PHE A 201 10.52 6.37 6.49
CA PHE A 201 10.78 6.07 7.89
C PHE A 201 11.07 4.58 8.14
N ALA A 202 10.44 3.67 7.38
CA ALA A 202 10.72 2.24 7.45
C ALA A 202 12.08 1.88 6.83
N GLY A 203 12.56 2.65 5.85
CA GLY A 203 13.78 2.36 5.09
C GLY A 203 13.69 1.12 4.20
N GLY A 204 12.59 0.37 4.26
CA GLY A 204 12.32 -0.81 3.44
C GLY A 204 10.85 -1.00 3.12
N ALA A 205 10.57 -1.59 1.96
CA ALA A 205 9.24 -1.80 1.45
C ALA A 205 9.06 -3.23 0.90
N LEU A 206 8.00 -3.90 1.32
CA LEU A 206 7.46 -5.10 0.69
C LEU A 206 6.36 -4.67 -0.27
N VAL A 207 6.57 -4.87 -1.55
CA VAL A 207 5.59 -4.49 -2.59
C VAL A 207 4.54 -5.59 -2.73
N VAL A 208 3.28 -5.23 -2.64
CA VAL A 208 2.15 -6.12 -2.96
C VAL A 208 1.52 -5.65 -4.26
N THR A 209 1.31 -6.55 -5.21
CA THR A 209 0.79 -6.23 -6.53
C THR A 209 -0.02 -7.38 -7.11
N ARG A 210 -0.73 -7.13 -8.20
CA ARG A 210 -1.47 -8.11 -9.01
C ARG A 210 -0.95 -8.13 -10.44
N PHE A 211 -1.21 -9.20 -11.17
CA PHE A 211 -0.94 -9.23 -12.62
C PHE A 211 -1.72 -8.18 -13.41
N SER A 212 -2.87 -7.74 -12.89
CA SER A 212 -3.67 -6.68 -13.53
C SER A 212 -3.09 -5.27 -13.35
N THR A 213 -2.14 -5.07 -12.42
CA THR A 213 -1.49 -3.77 -12.18
C THR A 213 -0.62 -3.40 -13.38
N GLY A 214 -0.78 -2.19 -13.89
CA GLY A 214 -0.05 -1.73 -15.07
C GLY A 214 1.45 -1.52 -14.80
N VAL A 215 2.30 -1.84 -15.77
CA VAL A 215 3.76 -1.61 -15.69
C VAL A 215 4.10 -0.17 -15.31
N PRO A 216 3.48 0.88 -15.92
CA PRO A 216 3.79 2.26 -15.55
C PRO A 216 3.50 2.59 -14.08
N ALA A 217 2.46 1.98 -13.49
CA ALA A 217 2.14 2.19 -12.06
C ALA A 217 3.20 1.56 -11.15
N LEU A 218 3.77 0.41 -11.54
CA LEU A 218 4.84 -0.25 -10.79
C LEU A 218 6.17 0.49 -10.92
N GLU A 219 6.50 0.98 -12.12
CA GLU A 219 7.68 1.81 -12.34
C GLU A 219 7.60 3.11 -11.53
N GLY A 220 6.46 3.78 -11.55
CA GLY A 220 6.21 4.96 -10.72
C GLY A 220 6.34 4.67 -9.22
N LEU A 221 5.84 3.52 -8.74
CA LEU A 221 6.04 3.10 -7.36
C LEU A 221 7.52 2.86 -7.06
N ARG A 222 8.27 2.21 -7.95
CA ARG A 222 9.72 1.99 -7.78
C ARG A 222 10.48 3.31 -7.69
N GLU A 223 10.20 4.25 -8.59
CA GLU A 223 10.84 5.58 -8.57
C GLU A 223 10.53 6.33 -7.28
N LEU A 224 9.29 6.28 -6.83
CA LEU A 224 8.85 6.87 -5.57
C LEU A 224 9.60 6.27 -4.37
N LEU A 225 9.72 4.94 -4.31
CA LEU A 225 10.47 4.26 -3.25
C LEU A 225 11.97 4.59 -3.29
N ALA A 226 12.56 4.69 -4.49
CA ALA A 226 13.94 5.10 -4.67
C ALA A 226 14.17 6.55 -4.20
N PHE A 227 13.27 7.47 -4.54
CA PHE A 227 13.29 8.85 -4.06
C PHE A 227 13.26 8.94 -2.54
N CYS A 228 12.43 8.11 -1.90
CA CYS A 228 12.32 8.02 -0.43
C CYS A 228 13.48 7.24 0.21
N ARG A 229 14.43 6.72 -0.57
CA ARG A 229 15.51 5.82 -0.10
C ARG A 229 14.99 4.57 0.61
N ALA A 230 13.77 4.14 0.29
CA ALA A 230 13.20 2.90 0.80
C ALA A 230 13.61 1.74 -0.10
N ARG A 231 14.33 0.77 0.46
CA ARG A 231 14.76 -0.41 -0.29
C ARG A 231 13.58 -1.34 -0.56
N VAL A 232 13.36 -1.73 -1.82
CA VAL A 232 12.43 -2.83 -2.13
C VAL A 232 13.05 -4.13 -1.65
N VAL A 233 12.42 -4.76 -0.66
CA VAL A 233 12.89 -5.99 -0.02
C VAL A 233 12.45 -7.21 -0.82
N GLY A 234 11.29 -7.10 -1.46
CA GLY A 234 10.72 -8.15 -2.30
C GLY A 234 9.32 -7.79 -2.76
N THR A 235 8.75 -8.66 -3.58
CA THR A 235 7.41 -8.49 -4.16
C THR A 235 6.53 -9.68 -3.82
N VAL A 236 5.30 -9.40 -3.39
CA VAL A 236 4.24 -10.40 -3.21
C VAL A 236 3.23 -10.24 -4.33
N LEU A 237 3.05 -11.31 -5.11
CA LEU A 237 2.05 -11.37 -6.16
C LEU A 237 0.73 -11.87 -5.58
N SER A 238 -0.27 -11.00 -5.54
CA SER A 238 -1.63 -11.33 -5.11
C SER A 238 -2.42 -11.85 -6.31
N PRO A 239 -3.22 -12.92 -6.20
CA PRO A 239 -4.19 -13.28 -7.23
C PRO A 239 -5.26 -12.19 -7.34
N VAL A 240 -5.97 -12.21 -8.44
CA VAL A 240 -7.09 -11.29 -8.74
C VAL A 240 -8.19 -11.40 -7.70
#